data_5ac8dadabd73ec38851c9d330eae6d0c
#
_entry.id   5ac8dadabd73ec38851c9d330eae6d0c
#
_cell.length_a   1.000
_cell.length_b   1.000
_cell.length_c   1.000
_cell.angle_alpha   90.00
_cell.angle_beta   90.00
_cell.angle_gamma   90.00
#
_symmetry.space_group_name_H-M   'P 1'
#
loop_
_entity.id
_entity.type
_entity.pdbx_description
1 polymer ?
#
loop_
_entity_poly.entity_id
_entity_poly.type
_entity_poly.pdbx_seq_one_letter_code
_entity_poly.pdbx_strand_id
1 'polypeptide(L)'
;MNGRPAAWTNESVRVSGDTLGGMTTSAERIQHAVERLTPDLVSLRRDLHAYPELSWQEERTTDVVASWLDKASIGHTRLGDSGLTADVGPEDAPLVCLRADLDALPLEDTTKDPWRSTVPGVAHACGHDVHVSALVGAALALAEVHAETPLPNRVRLLFQPAEEVMPGGALQVMAAGALRGVTRIFALHCDPSLDVGRVGLREGPITGASDRITIALSGRGGHTSRPHLTEDLTYALGSLITQLPAALSRRFDPRAGASLVWGQVRSGVAANVIPASGELSGTLRMLDANAWHQAEHLVRGLISDIVKPYGVSADVHYTRGVPPVVNDFGSTQLLRQAVADALGPAAVATTMQSLGGEDFAWYVESIPGAMGRLGTRTPDGPTYDLHQGNLRVDEAAIGVGARVMACAAIQP
;
A
#
# COMPACT_ATOMS: atom_id res chain seq x y z
N MET A 1 12.89 -30.27 22.02
CA MET A 1 11.62 -30.80 22.54
C MET A 1 10.55 -30.26 21.63
N ASN A 2 9.95 -31.15 20.84
CA ASN A 2 9.05 -30.79 19.74
C ASN A 2 7.65 -30.45 20.28
N GLY A 3 7.33 -29.16 20.39
CA GLY A 3 5.97 -28.71 20.62
C GLY A 3 5.18 -28.73 19.32
N ARG A 4 4.30 -29.70 19.15
CA ARG A 4 3.30 -29.70 18.09
C ARG A 4 2.27 -28.59 18.36
N PRO A 5 1.82 -27.82 17.34
CA PRO A 5 0.73 -26.89 17.52
C PRO A 5 -0.55 -27.66 17.86
N ALA A 6 -1.38 -27.07 18.71
CA ALA A 6 -2.66 -27.64 19.14
C ALA A 6 -3.55 -27.96 17.94
N ALA A 7 -4.00 -29.20 17.88
CA ALA A 7 -4.96 -29.64 16.86
C ALA A 7 -6.31 -28.95 17.11
N TRP A 8 -6.75 -28.15 16.17
CA TRP A 8 -8.10 -27.59 16.12
C TRP A 8 -9.08 -28.74 15.86
N THR A 9 -9.92 -29.00 16.82
CA THR A 9 -10.99 -29.99 16.70
C THR A 9 -12.00 -29.55 15.64
N ASN A 10 -12.31 -30.43 14.72
CA ASN A 10 -13.33 -30.31 13.69
C ASN A 10 -14.74 -30.24 14.35
N GLU A 11 -15.12 -29.09 14.88
CA GLU A 11 -16.52 -28.78 15.10
C GLU A 11 -16.99 -27.99 13.89
N SER A 12 -17.78 -28.67 13.07
CA SER A 12 -18.56 -28.04 12.01
C SER A 12 -19.33 -26.87 12.60
N VAL A 13 -19.00 -25.64 12.12
CA VAL A 13 -19.82 -24.47 12.39
C VAL A 13 -21.22 -24.76 11.86
N ARG A 14 -22.08 -25.25 12.75
CA ARG A 14 -23.52 -25.30 12.47
C ARG A 14 -23.99 -23.86 12.47
N VAL A 15 -24.30 -23.36 11.28
CA VAL A 15 -25.10 -22.15 11.11
C VAL A 15 -26.37 -22.36 11.89
N SER A 16 -26.47 -21.83 13.10
CA SER A 16 -27.71 -21.75 13.83
C SER A 16 -28.60 -20.80 13.01
N GLY A 17 -29.71 -21.36 12.49
CA GLY A 17 -30.71 -20.60 11.77
C GLY A 17 -31.49 -19.67 12.71
N ASP A 18 -30.84 -18.59 13.13
CA ASP A 18 -31.55 -17.45 13.66
C ASP A 18 -32.03 -16.61 12.47
N THR A 19 -33.32 -16.64 12.29
CA THR A 19 -34.10 -16.01 11.23
C THR A 19 -33.72 -14.52 11.12
N LEU A 20 -33.04 -14.15 10.02
CA LEU A 20 -32.84 -12.78 9.52
C LEU A 20 -34.18 -12.10 9.10
N GLY A 21 -35.27 -12.51 9.68
CA GLY A 21 -36.65 -12.05 9.39
C GLY A 21 -36.95 -10.67 9.93
N GLY A 22 -36.16 -9.66 9.57
CA GLY A 22 -36.37 -8.25 9.95
C GLY A 22 -35.41 -7.29 9.27
N MET A 23 -34.32 -7.74 8.67
CA MET A 23 -33.35 -6.90 7.97
C MET A 23 -33.83 -6.57 6.56
N THR A 24 -34.00 -5.26 6.27
CA THR A 24 -34.58 -4.80 5.02
C THR A 24 -33.55 -4.51 3.93
N THR A 25 -32.29 -4.24 4.28
CA THR A 25 -31.24 -3.82 3.34
C THR A 25 -30.04 -4.76 3.33
N SER A 26 -29.32 -4.83 2.18
CA SER A 26 -28.07 -5.58 2.09
C SER A 26 -27.00 -5.06 3.05
N ALA A 27 -26.97 -3.76 3.32
CA ALA A 27 -26.03 -3.15 4.27
C ALA A 27 -26.26 -3.65 5.71
N GLU A 28 -27.51 -3.78 6.17
CA GLU A 28 -27.82 -4.33 7.49
C GLU A 28 -27.42 -5.81 7.60
N ARG A 29 -27.62 -6.59 6.54
CA ARG A 29 -27.18 -8.01 6.50
C ARG A 29 -25.66 -8.12 6.56
N ILE A 30 -24.93 -7.31 5.79
CA ILE A 30 -23.47 -7.21 5.82
C ILE A 30 -23.02 -6.85 7.24
N GLN A 31 -23.63 -5.85 7.85
CA GLN A 31 -23.31 -5.45 9.23
C GLN A 31 -23.41 -6.62 10.19
N HIS A 32 -24.55 -7.30 10.21
CA HIS A 32 -24.80 -8.45 11.11
C HIS A 32 -23.81 -9.60 10.86
N ALA A 33 -23.52 -9.93 9.59
CA ALA A 33 -22.54 -10.97 9.25
C ALA A 33 -21.15 -10.60 9.77
N VAL A 34 -20.69 -9.35 9.53
CA VAL A 34 -19.37 -8.88 9.99
C VAL A 34 -19.28 -8.82 11.51
N GLU A 35 -20.32 -8.36 12.21
CA GLU A 35 -20.33 -8.32 13.68
C GLU A 35 -20.13 -9.72 14.28
N ARG A 36 -20.79 -10.73 13.72
CA ARG A 36 -20.65 -12.13 14.13
C ARG A 36 -19.26 -12.70 13.82
N LEU A 37 -18.66 -12.31 12.68
CA LEU A 37 -17.33 -12.76 12.25
C LEU A 37 -16.18 -12.05 12.98
N THR A 38 -16.41 -10.87 13.54
CA THR A 38 -15.36 -10.01 14.09
C THR A 38 -14.41 -10.71 15.08
N PRO A 39 -14.84 -11.56 16.04
CA PRO A 39 -13.92 -12.26 16.94
C PRO A 39 -12.92 -13.15 16.20
N ASP A 40 -13.38 -13.84 15.17
CA ASP A 40 -12.55 -14.73 14.36
C ASP A 40 -11.59 -13.93 13.45
N LEU A 41 -12.06 -12.80 12.90
CA LEU A 41 -11.23 -11.89 12.11
C LEU A 41 -10.12 -11.22 12.94
N VAL A 42 -10.39 -10.89 14.20
CA VAL A 42 -9.37 -10.42 15.15
C VAL A 42 -8.35 -11.53 15.40
N SER A 43 -8.78 -12.78 15.54
CA SER A 43 -7.88 -13.91 15.70
C SER A 43 -7.02 -14.14 14.45
N LEU A 44 -7.59 -14.00 13.25
CA LEU A 44 -6.87 -14.03 11.99
C LEU A 44 -5.81 -12.93 11.94
N ARG A 45 -6.17 -11.68 12.22
CA ARG A 45 -5.23 -10.55 12.25
C ARG A 45 -4.06 -10.80 13.19
N ARG A 46 -4.32 -11.31 14.39
CA ARG A 46 -3.28 -11.62 15.38
C ARG A 46 -2.35 -12.74 14.93
N ASP A 47 -2.88 -13.73 14.23
CA ASP A 47 -2.07 -14.80 13.63
C ASP A 47 -1.16 -14.25 12.53
N LEU A 48 -1.68 -13.43 11.61
CA LEU A 48 -0.89 -12.77 10.56
C LEU A 48 0.18 -11.87 11.16
N HIS A 49 -0.17 -11.08 12.18
CA HIS A 49 0.76 -10.19 12.89
C HIS A 49 1.91 -10.93 13.58
N ALA A 50 1.62 -12.11 14.14
CA ALA A 50 2.62 -12.93 14.83
C ALA A 50 3.59 -13.63 13.86
N TYR A 51 3.20 -13.84 12.61
CA TYR A 51 3.97 -14.52 11.58
C TYR A 51 4.06 -13.69 10.28
N PRO A 52 4.62 -12.47 10.34
CA PRO A 52 4.71 -11.58 9.18
C PRO A 52 5.72 -12.11 8.16
N GLU A 53 5.44 -11.86 6.88
CA GLU A 53 6.30 -12.23 5.77
C GLU A 53 6.66 -11.00 4.94
N LEU A 54 7.90 -10.94 4.45
CA LEU A 54 8.36 -9.84 3.61
C LEU A 54 7.78 -9.93 2.20
N SER A 55 7.85 -8.81 1.49
CA SER A 55 7.47 -8.71 0.07
C SER A 55 8.05 -9.85 -0.76
N TRP A 56 7.21 -10.48 -1.59
CA TRP A 56 7.51 -11.66 -2.41
C TRP A 56 7.73 -12.96 -1.65
N GLN A 57 7.49 -13.01 -0.34
CA GLN A 57 7.65 -14.17 0.52
C GLN A 57 6.35 -14.53 1.27
N GLU A 58 5.22 -13.97 0.88
CA GLU A 58 3.92 -14.05 1.57
C GLU A 58 3.19 -15.38 1.28
N GLU A 59 3.94 -16.50 1.27
CA GLU A 59 3.40 -17.83 0.98
C GLU A 59 2.44 -18.31 2.06
N ARG A 60 2.86 -18.22 3.35
CA ARG A 60 2.03 -18.59 4.48
C ARG A 60 0.80 -17.70 4.60
N THR A 61 0.95 -16.40 4.45
CA THR A 61 -0.15 -15.42 4.48
C THR A 61 -1.18 -15.77 3.40
N THR A 62 -0.72 -16.09 2.19
CA THR A 62 -1.58 -16.55 1.09
C THR A 62 -2.29 -17.86 1.42
N ASP A 63 -1.59 -18.84 2.03
CA ASP A 63 -2.18 -20.13 2.46
C ASP A 63 -3.25 -19.94 3.54
N VAL A 64 -3.00 -19.04 4.49
CA VAL A 64 -3.99 -18.70 5.52
C VAL A 64 -5.24 -18.11 4.89
N VAL A 65 -5.09 -17.12 4.00
CA VAL A 65 -6.24 -16.53 3.29
C VAL A 65 -6.99 -17.60 2.48
N ALA A 66 -6.28 -18.41 1.70
CA ALA A 66 -6.87 -19.51 0.93
C ALA A 66 -7.70 -20.46 1.81
N SER A 67 -7.16 -20.82 2.99
CA SER A 67 -7.87 -21.68 3.96
C SER A 67 -9.16 -21.06 4.49
N TRP A 68 -9.20 -19.72 4.66
CA TRP A 68 -10.43 -19.03 5.07
C TRP A 68 -11.48 -19.03 3.96
N LEU A 69 -11.06 -18.81 2.71
CA LEU A 69 -11.95 -18.85 1.54
C LEU A 69 -12.48 -20.26 1.30
N ASP A 70 -11.65 -21.30 1.43
CA ASP A 70 -12.05 -22.71 1.29
C ASP A 70 -13.11 -23.10 2.30
N LYS A 71 -12.97 -22.69 3.57
CA LYS A 71 -13.98 -22.95 4.62
C LYS A 71 -15.33 -22.33 4.29
N ALA A 72 -15.33 -21.22 3.56
CA ALA A 72 -16.54 -20.55 3.09
C ALA A 72 -16.99 -21.04 1.71
N SER A 73 -16.32 -22.05 1.14
CA SER A 73 -16.59 -22.55 -0.22
C SER A 73 -16.45 -21.48 -1.32
N ILE A 74 -15.57 -20.51 -1.12
CA ILE A 74 -15.24 -19.47 -2.10
C ILE A 74 -14.05 -19.96 -2.91
N GLY A 75 -14.27 -20.23 -4.21
CA GLY A 75 -13.20 -20.63 -5.13
C GLY A 75 -12.20 -19.51 -5.35
N HIS A 76 -10.91 -19.86 -5.37
CA HIS A 76 -9.84 -18.87 -5.52
C HIS A 76 -8.77 -19.34 -6.53
N THR A 77 -7.97 -18.40 -7.02
CA THR A 77 -6.86 -18.65 -7.95
C THR A 77 -5.61 -17.93 -7.45
N ARG A 78 -4.49 -18.65 -7.29
CA ARG A 78 -3.20 -18.07 -6.92
C ARG A 78 -2.61 -17.24 -8.06
N LEU A 79 -1.85 -16.21 -7.70
CA LEU A 79 -1.17 -15.29 -8.62
C LEU A 79 0.33 -15.61 -8.79
N GLY A 80 0.76 -16.78 -8.35
CA GLY A 80 2.12 -17.25 -8.30
C GLY A 80 2.39 -17.92 -6.95
N ASP A 81 3.60 -17.73 -6.39
CA ASP A 81 3.97 -18.26 -5.08
C ASP A 81 3.20 -17.54 -3.97
N SER A 82 2.95 -16.23 -4.13
CA SER A 82 2.18 -15.41 -3.20
C SER A 82 1.08 -14.61 -3.89
N GLY A 83 0.04 -14.27 -3.12
CA GLY A 83 -1.14 -13.60 -3.60
C GLY A 83 -2.18 -14.50 -4.26
N LEU A 84 -3.42 -14.07 -4.24
CA LEU A 84 -4.54 -14.78 -4.87
C LEU A 84 -5.71 -13.85 -5.23
N THR A 85 -6.58 -14.33 -6.10
CA THR A 85 -7.89 -13.74 -6.38
C THR A 85 -9.01 -14.74 -6.09
N ALA A 86 -10.16 -14.21 -5.69
CA ALA A 86 -11.40 -14.99 -5.56
C ALA A 86 -12.58 -14.15 -6.03
N ASP A 87 -13.61 -14.77 -6.56
CA ASP A 87 -14.79 -14.05 -7.03
C ASP A 87 -16.03 -14.50 -6.24
N VAL A 88 -16.89 -13.54 -5.87
CA VAL A 88 -18.18 -13.76 -5.21
C VAL A 88 -19.27 -13.00 -5.96
N GLY A 89 -20.45 -13.60 -6.13
CA GLY A 89 -21.59 -12.96 -6.79
C GLY A 89 -21.90 -13.53 -8.17
N PRO A 90 -22.89 -12.96 -8.87
CA PRO A 90 -23.36 -13.48 -10.16
C PRO A 90 -22.30 -13.33 -11.26
N GLU A 91 -22.13 -14.35 -12.10
CA GLU A 91 -21.12 -14.36 -13.17
C GLU A 91 -21.35 -13.25 -14.23
N ASP A 92 -22.60 -12.95 -14.54
CA ASP A 92 -22.99 -11.99 -15.58
C ASP A 92 -23.12 -10.54 -15.10
N ALA A 93 -22.88 -10.29 -13.81
CA ALA A 93 -22.94 -8.94 -13.25
C ALA A 93 -21.63 -8.14 -13.47
N PRO A 94 -21.69 -6.79 -13.42
CA PRO A 94 -20.48 -5.96 -13.44
C PRO A 94 -19.46 -6.41 -12.39
N LEU A 95 -18.18 -6.46 -12.76
CA LEU A 95 -17.12 -6.95 -11.87
C LEU A 95 -16.45 -5.77 -11.15
N VAL A 96 -16.63 -5.72 -9.83
CA VAL A 96 -15.97 -4.76 -8.93
C VAL A 96 -14.84 -5.46 -8.18
N CYS A 97 -13.69 -4.83 -8.04
CA CYS A 97 -12.54 -5.37 -7.33
C CYS A 97 -12.36 -4.72 -5.96
N LEU A 98 -12.07 -5.52 -4.95
CA LEU A 98 -11.63 -5.08 -3.62
C LEU A 98 -10.21 -5.59 -3.40
N ARG A 99 -9.27 -4.73 -2.97
CA ARG A 99 -7.85 -5.07 -2.81
C ARG A 99 -7.41 -4.96 -1.35
N ALA A 100 -6.60 -5.92 -0.92
CA ALA A 100 -5.73 -5.83 0.25
C ALA A 100 -4.31 -6.29 -0.11
N ASP A 101 -3.31 -5.64 0.45
CA ASP A 101 -1.90 -6.01 0.41
C ASP A 101 -1.56 -7.02 1.50
N LEU A 102 -0.51 -7.83 1.31
CA LEU A 102 -0.19 -8.97 2.17
C LEU A 102 1.08 -8.80 2.99
N ASP A 103 2.04 -8.02 2.49
CA ASP A 103 3.42 -8.03 2.96
C ASP A 103 3.66 -7.22 4.24
N ALA A 104 4.78 -7.51 4.88
CA ALA A 104 5.29 -6.86 6.07
C ALA A 104 6.63 -6.16 5.78
N LEU A 105 7.11 -5.41 6.73
CA LEU A 105 8.32 -4.57 6.64
C LEU A 105 9.53 -5.21 7.35
N PRO A 106 10.76 -4.98 6.83
CA PRO A 106 12.00 -5.44 7.45
C PRO A 106 12.41 -4.53 8.63
N LEU A 107 11.62 -4.56 9.71
CA LEU A 107 11.90 -3.84 10.95
C LEU A 107 11.40 -4.62 12.16
N GLU A 108 11.99 -4.36 13.33
CA GLU A 108 11.68 -5.07 14.57
C GLU A 108 10.34 -4.61 15.15
N ASP A 109 9.48 -5.57 15.52
CA ASP A 109 8.29 -5.31 16.33
C ASP A 109 8.69 -5.05 17.79
N THR A 110 8.54 -3.81 18.22
CA THR A 110 8.88 -3.38 19.60
C THR A 110 7.68 -3.34 20.53
N THR A 111 6.51 -3.81 20.09
CA THR A 111 5.31 -3.91 20.93
C THR A 111 5.51 -4.98 22.00
N LYS A 112 4.63 -4.96 23.02
CA LYS A 112 4.62 -5.98 24.09
C LYS A 112 3.35 -6.82 24.03
N ASP A 113 2.64 -6.78 22.94
CA ASP A 113 1.40 -7.50 22.77
C ASP A 113 1.65 -9.02 22.69
N PRO A 114 0.74 -9.85 23.21
CA PRO A 114 0.90 -11.30 23.17
C PRO A 114 1.03 -11.87 21.75
N TRP A 115 0.54 -11.16 20.77
CA TRP A 115 0.58 -11.51 19.34
C TRP A 115 1.62 -10.73 18.54
N ARG A 116 2.59 -10.08 19.22
CA ARG A 116 3.71 -9.43 18.53
C ARG A 116 4.43 -10.39 17.59
N SER A 117 5.10 -9.87 16.59
CA SER A 117 5.87 -10.67 15.65
C SER A 117 6.80 -11.66 16.38
N THR A 118 6.78 -12.91 15.92
CA THR A 118 7.72 -13.98 16.32
C THR A 118 8.88 -14.11 15.36
N VAL A 119 8.87 -13.33 14.24
CA VAL A 119 9.91 -13.32 13.21
C VAL A 119 10.85 -12.15 13.48
N PRO A 120 12.10 -12.39 13.91
CA PRO A 120 13.03 -11.31 14.23
C PRO A 120 13.24 -10.38 13.05
N GLY A 121 13.17 -9.08 13.28
CA GLY A 121 13.39 -8.05 12.26
C GLY A 121 12.31 -7.94 11.19
N VAL A 122 11.12 -8.51 11.40
CA VAL A 122 9.97 -8.38 10.48
C VAL A 122 8.71 -8.03 11.26
N ALA A 123 7.95 -7.04 10.81
CA ALA A 123 6.71 -6.62 11.47
C ALA A 123 5.68 -6.04 10.49
N HIS A 124 4.39 -6.28 10.75
CA HIS A 124 3.30 -5.57 10.07
C HIS A 124 3.17 -4.13 10.60
N ALA A 125 4.13 -3.29 10.25
CA ALA A 125 4.18 -1.90 10.70
C ALA A 125 3.49 -0.91 9.73
N CYS A 126 2.76 -1.42 8.73
CA CYS A 126 1.87 -0.65 7.85
C CYS A 126 0.38 -1.02 8.02
N GLY A 127 0.09 -2.09 8.78
CA GLY A 127 -1.28 -2.52 9.07
C GLY A 127 -1.90 -3.41 7.98
N HIS A 128 -1.10 -4.03 7.10
CA HIS A 128 -1.59 -4.93 6.05
C HIS A 128 -2.31 -6.17 6.62
N ASP A 129 -1.94 -6.63 7.80
CA ASP A 129 -2.67 -7.65 8.55
C ASP A 129 -4.12 -7.25 8.87
N VAL A 130 -4.40 -5.96 9.08
CA VAL A 130 -5.75 -5.39 9.20
C VAL A 130 -6.45 -5.38 7.85
N HIS A 131 -5.76 -4.97 6.77
CA HIS A 131 -6.33 -4.94 5.42
C HIS A 131 -6.77 -6.34 4.97
N VAL A 132 -5.89 -7.34 5.14
CA VAL A 132 -6.20 -8.75 4.82
C VAL A 132 -7.40 -9.24 5.61
N SER A 133 -7.40 -9.02 6.93
CA SER A 133 -8.50 -9.50 7.79
C SER A 133 -9.82 -8.81 7.47
N ALA A 134 -9.79 -7.53 7.14
CA ALA A 134 -10.98 -6.79 6.69
C ALA A 134 -11.50 -7.32 5.34
N LEU A 135 -10.62 -7.59 4.38
CA LEU A 135 -11.03 -8.12 3.08
C LEU A 135 -11.57 -9.56 3.19
N VAL A 136 -10.97 -10.42 4.02
CA VAL A 136 -11.55 -11.75 4.34
C VAL A 136 -12.93 -11.59 4.96
N GLY A 137 -13.11 -10.68 5.91
CA GLY A 137 -14.40 -10.40 6.52
C GLY A 137 -15.44 -9.93 5.49
N ALA A 138 -15.07 -9.05 4.57
CA ALA A 138 -15.92 -8.61 3.48
C ALA A 138 -16.30 -9.78 2.55
N ALA A 139 -15.33 -10.64 2.22
CA ALA A 139 -15.55 -11.81 1.37
C ALA A 139 -16.61 -12.77 1.96
N LEU A 140 -16.46 -13.10 3.25
CA LEU A 140 -17.36 -14.00 3.95
C LEU A 140 -18.77 -13.41 4.09
N ALA A 141 -18.86 -12.13 4.45
CA ALA A 141 -20.15 -11.43 4.55
C ALA A 141 -20.87 -11.34 3.20
N LEU A 142 -20.15 -11.03 2.12
CA LEU A 142 -20.71 -10.97 0.76
C LEU A 142 -21.17 -12.34 0.29
N ALA A 143 -20.43 -13.42 0.56
CA ALA A 143 -20.82 -14.77 0.21
C ALA A 143 -22.11 -15.20 0.93
N GLU A 144 -22.23 -14.88 2.22
CA GLU A 144 -23.43 -15.16 3.01
C GLU A 144 -24.65 -14.38 2.48
N VAL A 145 -24.49 -13.08 2.22
CA VAL A 145 -25.58 -12.26 1.65
C VAL A 145 -25.97 -12.76 0.26
N HIS A 146 -24.98 -13.14 -0.58
CA HIS A 146 -25.24 -13.68 -1.92
C HIS A 146 -26.01 -14.98 -1.90
N ALA A 147 -25.76 -15.85 -0.94
CA ALA A 147 -26.49 -17.12 -0.80
C ALA A 147 -27.98 -16.92 -0.51
N GLU A 148 -28.36 -15.81 0.11
CA GLU A 148 -29.75 -15.48 0.40
C GLU A 148 -30.38 -14.57 -0.68
N THR A 149 -29.61 -13.63 -1.21
CA THR A 149 -30.07 -12.64 -2.19
C THR A 149 -28.94 -12.34 -3.17
N PRO A 150 -29.14 -12.51 -4.49
CA PRO A 150 -28.10 -12.19 -5.47
C PRO A 150 -27.53 -10.79 -5.29
N LEU A 151 -26.20 -10.67 -5.28
CA LEU A 151 -25.52 -9.38 -5.24
C LEU A 151 -25.74 -8.62 -6.55
N PRO A 152 -25.76 -7.27 -6.53
CA PRO A 152 -25.88 -6.46 -7.75
C PRO A 152 -24.63 -6.54 -8.63
N ASN A 153 -23.47 -6.85 -8.05
CA ASN A 153 -22.18 -6.95 -8.72
C ASN A 153 -21.53 -8.32 -8.45
N ARG A 154 -20.70 -8.78 -9.39
CA ARG A 154 -19.67 -9.76 -9.12
C ARG A 154 -18.51 -9.06 -8.44
N VAL A 155 -17.98 -9.64 -7.39
CA VAL A 155 -16.93 -9.02 -6.57
C VAL A 155 -15.66 -9.84 -6.66
N ARG A 156 -14.59 -9.25 -7.20
CA ARG A 156 -13.26 -9.82 -7.17
C ARG A 156 -12.53 -9.36 -5.91
N LEU A 157 -12.09 -10.31 -5.13
CA LEU A 157 -11.23 -10.12 -3.97
C LEU A 157 -9.80 -10.30 -4.46
N LEU A 158 -8.97 -9.30 -4.30
CA LEU A 158 -7.56 -9.31 -4.70
C LEU A 158 -6.69 -9.19 -3.46
N PHE A 159 -6.01 -10.26 -3.11
CA PHE A 159 -4.98 -10.31 -2.08
C PHE A 159 -3.62 -10.19 -2.75
N GLN A 160 -3.04 -9.01 -2.69
CA GLN A 160 -1.89 -8.61 -3.48
C GLN A 160 -0.58 -8.74 -2.70
N PRO A 161 0.48 -9.39 -3.26
CA PRO A 161 1.79 -9.41 -2.65
C PRO A 161 2.59 -8.13 -2.91
N ALA A 162 3.63 -7.90 -2.11
CA ALA A 162 4.77 -7.03 -2.37
C ALA A 162 4.40 -5.55 -2.67
N GLU A 163 3.62 -4.93 -1.80
CA GLU A 163 3.32 -3.48 -1.88
C GLU A 163 4.54 -2.64 -1.44
N GLU A 164 5.27 -3.07 -0.41
CA GLU A 164 6.32 -2.29 0.28
C GLU A 164 7.65 -2.20 -0.49
N VAL A 165 7.73 -2.81 -1.68
CA VAL A 165 8.91 -2.75 -2.55
C VAL A 165 8.59 -2.08 -3.88
N MET A 166 9.56 -1.39 -4.47
CA MET A 166 9.39 -0.70 -5.76
C MET A 166 9.72 -1.64 -6.94
N PRO A 167 8.94 -1.62 -8.02
CA PRO A 167 7.76 -0.81 -8.32
C PRO A 167 6.42 -1.40 -7.81
N GLY A 168 6.48 -2.39 -6.90
CA GLY A 168 5.34 -3.06 -6.29
C GLY A 168 4.86 -4.31 -7.03
N GLY A 169 4.09 -5.16 -6.32
CA GLY A 169 3.48 -6.36 -6.86
C GLY A 169 2.32 -6.10 -7.81
N ALA A 170 1.73 -4.90 -7.78
CA ALA A 170 0.58 -4.55 -8.60
C ALA A 170 0.81 -4.78 -10.10
N LEU A 171 1.98 -4.44 -10.64
CA LEU A 171 2.31 -4.64 -12.06
C LEU A 171 2.31 -6.13 -12.43
N GLN A 172 2.85 -7.00 -11.57
CA GLN A 172 2.84 -8.45 -11.79
C GLN A 172 1.42 -9.01 -11.74
N VAL A 173 0.63 -8.57 -10.77
CA VAL A 173 -0.78 -8.92 -10.62
C VAL A 173 -1.61 -8.51 -11.84
N MET A 174 -1.37 -7.31 -12.39
CA MET A 174 -2.00 -6.85 -13.63
C MET A 174 -1.58 -7.70 -14.82
N ALA A 175 -0.27 -8.03 -14.93
CA ALA A 175 0.25 -8.88 -16.00
C ALA A 175 -0.34 -10.31 -15.94
N ALA A 176 -0.62 -10.83 -14.74
CA ALA A 176 -1.33 -12.09 -14.54
C ALA A 176 -2.83 -12.02 -14.92
N GLY A 177 -3.34 -10.84 -15.25
CA GLY A 177 -4.71 -10.64 -15.71
C GLY A 177 -5.75 -10.49 -14.60
N ALA A 178 -5.33 -10.19 -13.37
CA ALA A 178 -6.25 -10.05 -12.23
C ALA A 178 -7.30 -8.94 -12.42
N LEU A 179 -7.01 -7.92 -13.25
CA LEU A 179 -7.97 -6.86 -13.58
C LEU A 179 -8.84 -7.15 -14.80
N ARG A 180 -8.75 -8.33 -15.41
CA ARG A 180 -9.55 -8.63 -16.60
C ARG A 180 -11.05 -8.59 -16.29
N GLY A 181 -11.77 -7.72 -16.99
CA GLY A 181 -13.20 -7.50 -16.82
C GLY A 181 -13.59 -6.63 -15.62
N VAL A 182 -12.65 -6.22 -14.79
CA VAL A 182 -12.92 -5.32 -13.68
C VAL A 182 -13.29 -3.94 -14.19
N THR A 183 -14.42 -3.41 -13.73
CA THR A 183 -14.94 -2.08 -14.08
C THR A 183 -14.52 -1.01 -13.10
N ARG A 184 -14.23 -1.39 -11.85
CA ARG A 184 -13.87 -0.47 -10.76
C ARG A 184 -13.12 -1.20 -9.66
N ILE A 185 -12.20 -0.50 -8.97
CA ILE A 185 -11.44 -1.07 -7.86
C ILE A 185 -11.47 -0.18 -6.63
N PHE A 186 -11.56 -0.82 -5.43
CA PHE A 186 -11.49 -0.14 -4.14
C PHE A 186 -10.45 -0.75 -3.24
N ALA A 187 -9.83 0.09 -2.42
CA ALA A 187 -8.94 -0.32 -1.33
C ALA A 187 -9.14 0.57 -0.10
N LEU A 188 -8.77 0.06 1.06
CA LEU A 188 -8.61 0.83 2.29
C LEU A 188 -7.16 0.71 2.76
N HIS A 189 -6.62 1.79 3.32
CA HIS A 189 -5.30 1.79 3.94
C HIS A 189 -5.39 2.34 5.36
N CYS A 190 -4.75 1.68 6.32
CA CYS A 190 -4.71 2.12 7.72
C CYS A 190 -4.19 3.54 7.86
N ASP A 191 -4.85 4.32 8.71
CA ASP A 191 -4.44 5.67 9.08
C ASP A 191 -4.48 5.82 10.62
N PRO A 192 -3.31 5.73 11.29
CA PRO A 192 -3.22 5.85 12.73
C PRO A 192 -3.41 7.29 13.25
N SER A 193 -3.58 8.26 12.38
CA SER A 193 -3.94 9.64 12.76
C SER A 193 -5.46 9.85 12.87
N LEU A 194 -6.25 8.93 12.32
CA LEU A 194 -7.71 8.98 12.29
C LEU A 194 -8.30 7.97 13.29
N ASP A 195 -9.32 8.38 14.04
CA ASP A 195 -9.99 7.51 15.00
C ASP A 195 -10.71 6.35 14.29
N VAL A 196 -10.72 5.19 14.93
CA VAL A 196 -11.50 4.03 14.49
C VAL A 196 -12.99 4.38 14.37
N GLY A 197 -13.67 3.77 13.38
CA GLY A 197 -15.03 4.10 13.04
C GLY A 197 -15.17 5.26 12.04
N ARG A 198 -14.07 5.83 11.58
CA ARG A 198 -14.05 6.88 10.54
C ARG A 198 -13.23 6.43 9.33
N VAL A 199 -13.61 6.95 8.15
CA VAL A 199 -12.88 6.73 6.90
C VAL A 199 -12.61 8.06 6.23
N GLY A 200 -11.33 8.37 6.04
CA GLY A 200 -10.87 9.57 5.35
C GLY A 200 -10.92 9.40 3.84
N LEU A 201 -11.61 10.29 3.15
CA LEU A 201 -11.77 10.27 1.71
C LEU A 201 -11.25 11.58 1.09
N ARG A 202 -10.69 11.45 -0.11
CA ARG A 202 -10.20 12.56 -0.91
C ARG A 202 -10.40 12.25 -2.39
N GLU A 203 -10.98 13.17 -3.13
CA GLU A 203 -11.03 13.14 -4.59
C GLU A 203 -9.69 13.56 -5.18
N GLY A 204 -9.30 12.97 -6.31
CA GLY A 204 -7.99 13.22 -6.92
C GLY A 204 -6.84 12.57 -6.15
N PRO A 205 -5.63 13.16 -6.16
CA PRO A 205 -4.45 12.52 -5.62
C PRO A 205 -4.53 12.38 -4.09
N ILE A 206 -4.38 11.15 -3.58
CA ILE A 206 -4.39 10.82 -2.14
C ILE A 206 -3.00 10.41 -1.63
N THR A 207 -2.10 9.95 -2.51
CA THR A 207 -0.69 9.65 -2.20
C THR A 207 0.25 10.46 -3.10
N GLY A 208 1.55 10.37 -2.85
CA GLY A 208 2.59 10.93 -3.71
C GLY A 208 3.24 9.86 -4.59
N ALA A 209 3.82 10.28 -5.71
CA ALA A 209 4.78 9.47 -6.45
C ALA A 209 6.08 9.34 -5.68
N SER A 210 6.84 8.27 -5.93
CA SER A 210 8.13 8.03 -5.30
C SER A 210 9.08 7.31 -6.26
N ASP A 211 10.16 7.98 -6.66
CA ASP A 211 11.23 7.43 -7.51
C ASP A 211 12.57 7.43 -6.77
N ARG A 212 13.46 6.51 -7.15
CA ARG A 212 14.84 6.48 -6.67
C ARG A 212 15.80 6.97 -7.76
N ILE A 213 16.73 7.83 -7.38
CA ILE A 213 17.77 8.33 -8.27
C ILE A 213 19.13 8.01 -7.65
N THR A 214 19.96 7.27 -8.38
CA THR A 214 21.37 7.04 -8.02
C THR A 214 22.25 7.58 -9.13
N ILE A 215 23.22 8.40 -8.78
CA ILE A 215 24.15 9.07 -9.71
C ILE A 215 25.56 8.61 -9.35
N ALA A 216 26.17 7.81 -10.20
CA ALA A 216 27.59 7.46 -10.09
C ALA A 216 28.40 8.47 -10.92
N LEU A 217 29.30 9.17 -10.26
CA LEU A 217 30.25 10.08 -10.92
C LEU A 217 31.61 9.41 -11.07
N SER A 218 32.25 9.67 -12.20
CA SER A 218 33.64 9.28 -12.45
C SER A 218 34.42 10.39 -13.13
N GLY A 219 35.71 10.48 -12.80
CA GLY A 219 36.59 11.52 -13.35
C GLY A 219 38.04 11.25 -13.00
N ARG A 220 38.93 12.04 -13.57
CA ARG A 220 40.35 11.97 -13.27
C ARG A 220 40.63 12.68 -11.94
N GLY A 221 40.81 11.91 -10.88
CA GLY A 221 41.23 12.40 -9.59
C GLY A 221 42.67 12.91 -9.56
N GLY A 222 43.12 13.38 -8.41
CA GLY A 222 44.51 13.84 -8.26
C GLY A 222 44.76 14.67 -7.00
N HIS A 223 45.89 15.34 -6.97
CA HIS A 223 46.32 16.14 -5.82
C HIS A 223 45.52 17.45 -5.74
N THR A 224 44.96 17.78 -4.57
CA THR A 224 44.16 18.99 -4.35
C THR A 224 44.90 20.33 -4.63
N SER A 225 46.24 20.35 -4.66
CA SER A 225 47.02 21.50 -5.06
C SER A 225 47.05 21.78 -6.57
N ARG A 226 46.53 20.85 -7.38
CA ARG A 226 46.53 20.93 -8.84
C ARG A 226 45.14 20.62 -9.44
N PRO A 227 44.08 21.32 -9.01
CA PRO A 227 42.71 21.01 -9.45
C PRO A 227 42.53 21.18 -10.96
N HIS A 228 43.28 22.05 -11.61
CA HIS A 228 43.26 22.31 -13.05
C HIS A 228 43.76 21.13 -13.91
N LEU A 229 44.38 20.10 -13.28
CA LEU A 229 44.82 18.86 -13.93
C LEU A 229 43.88 17.67 -13.63
N THR A 230 42.79 17.91 -12.95
CA THR A 230 41.81 16.93 -12.51
C THR A 230 40.38 17.28 -13.00
N GLU A 231 39.47 16.38 -12.86
CA GLU A 231 38.02 16.63 -12.88
C GLU A 231 37.55 16.65 -11.43
N ASP A 232 37.23 17.86 -10.88
CA ASP A 232 36.91 17.99 -9.45
C ASP A 232 35.56 17.37 -9.09
N LEU A 233 35.58 16.06 -8.88
CA LEU A 233 34.41 15.25 -8.61
C LEU A 233 33.73 15.64 -7.29
N THR A 234 34.51 16.04 -6.27
CA THR A 234 33.93 16.45 -4.98
C THR A 234 33.09 17.72 -5.15
N TYR A 235 33.58 18.66 -5.96
CA TYR A 235 32.84 19.89 -6.25
C TYR A 235 31.62 19.63 -7.13
N ALA A 236 31.72 18.71 -8.08
CA ALA A 236 30.57 18.26 -8.91
C ALA A 236 29.45 17.62 -8.08
N LEU A 237 29.80 16.75 -7.10
CA LEU A 237 28.84 16.21 -6.14
C LEU A 237 28.14 17.31 -5.32
N GLY A 238 28.91 18.24 -4.76
CA GLY A 238 28.35 19.38 -4.02
C GLY A 238 27.39 20.23 -4.86
N SER A 239 27.72 20.41 -6.14
CA SER A 239 26.87 21.12 -7.10
C SER A 239 25.60 20.38 -7.41
N LEU A 240 25.62 19.06 -7.59
CA LEU A 240 24.41 18.24 -7.76
C LEU A 240 23.53 18.29 -6.52
N ILE A 241 24.12 18.15 -5.33
CA ILE A 241 23.37 18.18 -4.06
C ILE A 241 22.57 19.48 -3.92
N THR A 242 23.15 20.61 -4.28
CA THR A 242 22.53 21.92 -4.09
C THR A 242 21.69 22.38 -5.28
N GLN A 243 22.19 22.19 -6.50
CA GLN A 243 21.59 22.78 -7.70
C GLN A 243 20.45 21.93 -8.27
N LEU A 244 20.51 20.60 -8.21
CA LEU A 244 19.46 19.75 -8.82
C LEU A 244 18.11 19.94 -8.13
N PRO A 245 17.97 19.89 -6.79
CA PRO A 245 16.71 20.21 -6.13
C PRO A 245 16.22 21.64 -6.41
N ALA A 246 17.12 22.60 -6.43
CA ALA A 246 16.81 23.99 -6.72
C ALA A 246 16.34 24.19 -8.17
N ALA A 247 16.97 23.52 -9.15
CA ALA A 247 16.56 23.57 -10.55
C ALA A 247 15.20 22.92 -10.77
N LEU A 248 14.95 21.75 -10.16
CA LEU A 248 13.66 21.06 -10.24
C LEU A 248 12.52 21.93 -9.71
N SER A 249 12.70 22.63 -8.60
CA SER A 249 11.71 23.55 -8.05
C SER A 249 11.39 24.78 -8.93
N ARG A 250 12.19 25.04 -9.99
CA ARG A 250 11.98 26.10 -10.97
C ARG A 250 11.47 25.58 -12.34
N ARG A 251 11.50 24.29 -12.53
CA ARG A 251 11.12 23.64 -13.80
C ARG A 251 9.75 22.96 -13.69
N PHE A 252 9.38 22.49 -12.52
CA PHE A 252 8.02 22.01 -12.24
C PHE A 252 7.14 23.15 -11.71
N ASP A 253 5.83 23.03 -11.95
CA ASP A 253 4.84 23.83 -11.25
C ASP A 253 4.99 23.58 -9.74
N PRO A 254 5.08 24.61 -8.87
CA PRO A 254 5.19 24.43 -7.44
C PRO A 254 4.08 23.58 -6.81
N ARG A 255 2.89 23.54 -7.45
CA ARG A 255 1.76 22.71 -7.01
C ARG A 255 1.98 21.20 -7.24
N ALA A 256 2.92 20.86 -8.12
CA ALA A 256 3.31 19.46 -8.30
C ALA A 256 4.00 18.86 -7.08
N GLY A 257 4.42 19.69 -6.12
CA GLY A 257 5.01 19.25 -4.86
C GLY A 257 6.30 18.45 -5.03
N ALA A 258 7.08 18.76 -6.08
CA ALA A 258 8.33 18.04 -6.35
C ALA A 258 9.34 18.25 -5.22
N SER A 259 9.78 17.16 -4.60
CA SER A 259 10.76 17.15 -3.51
C SER A 259 11.82 16.09 -3.76
N LEU A 260 13.06 16.51 -3.98
CA LEU A 260 14.23 15.63 -4.09
C LEU A 260 15.05 15.72 -2.79
N VAL A 261 15.15 14.58 -2.10
CA VAL A 261 15.91 14.46 -0.85
C VAL A 261 17.02 13.43 -1.02
N TRP A 262 18.26 13.84 -0.72
CA TRP A 262 19.43 12.98 -0.78
C TRP A 262 19.58 12.21 0.54
N GLY A 263 19.63 10.89 0.46
CA GLY A 263 19.80 10.00 1.61
C GLY A 263 21.23 9.45 1.75
N GLN A 264 22.01 9.48 0.64
CA GLN A 264 23.35 8.90 0.64
C GLN A 264 24.31 9.71 -0.23
N VAL A 265 25.50 9.96 0.29
CA VAL A 265 26.65 10.55 -0.44
C VAL A 265 27.89 9.74 -0.08
N ARG A 266 28.64 9.29 -1.08
CA ARG A 266 29.90 8.56 -0.90
C ARG A 266 30.93 9.12 -1.84
N SER A 267 32.07 9.61 -1.30
CA SER A 267 33.23 10.06 -2.10
C SER A 267 34.43 10.33 -1.22
N GLY A 268 35.61 10.06 -1.75
CA GLY A 268 36.89 10.44 -1.16
C GLY A 268 37.24 9.69 0.15
N VAL A 269 38.54 9.62 0.44
CA VAL A 269 39.09 8.97 1.64
C VAL A 269 40.21 9.82 2.30
N ALA A 270 40.73 10.83 1.61
CA ALA A 270 41.85 11.66 2.07
C ALA A 270 41.65 13.15 1.71
N ALA A 271 41.96 14.05 2.63
CA ALA A 271 41.71 15.47 2.48
C ALA A 271 42.53 16.15 1.35
N ASN A 272 43.65 15.57 0.95
CA ASN A 272 44.57 16.12 -0.06
C ASN A 272 44.46 15.37 -1.42
N VAL A 273 43.41 14.55 -1.62
CA VAL A 273 43.20 13.78 -2.86
C VAL A 273 41.80 14.07 -3.39
N ILE A 274 41.70 14.57 -4.61
CA ILE A 274 40.43 14.66 -5.36
C ILE A 274 40.12 13.24 -5.82
N PRO A 275 38.96 12.66 -5.43
CA PRO A 275 38.60 11.29 -5.76
C PRO A 275 38.29 11.08 -7.24
N ALA A 276 38.54 9.89 -7.76
CA ALA A 276 38.22 9.50 -9.13
C ALA A 276 36.77 8.95 -9.29
N SER A 277 36.08 8.66 -8.18
CA SER A 277 34.70 8.17 -8.17
C SER A 277 33.92 8.69 -6.97
N GLY A 278 32.61 8.72 -7.11
CA GLY A 278 31.68 9.08 -6.05
C GLY A 278 30.26 8.74 -6.43
N GLU A 279 29.39 8.66 -5.44
CA GLU A 279 28.00 8.28 -5.62
C GLU A 279 27.07 9.18 -4.78
N LEU A 280 25.93 9.49 -5.35
CA LEU A 280 24.84 10.23 -4.73
C LEU A 280 23.54 9.49 -4.96
N SER A 281 22.79 9.17 -3.90
CA SER A 281 21.47 8.54 -4.01
C SER A 281 20.41 9.32 -3.25
N GLY A 282 19.21 9.41 -3.83
CA GLY A 282 18.09 10.12 -3.25
C GLY A 282 16.75 9.64 -3.74
N THR A 283 15.71 10.19 -3.14
CA THR A 283 14.32 9.93 -3.49
C THR A 283 13.68 11.20 -4.03
N LEU A 284 13.05 11.10 -5.19
CA LEU A 284 12.21 12.15 -5.76
C LEU A 284 10.74 11.80 -5.48
N ARG A 285 10.04 12.71 -4.82
CA ARG A 285 8.60 12.59 -4.54
C ARG A 285 7.85 13.70 -5.25
N MET A 286 6.62 13.40 -5.70
CA MET A 286 5.77 14.34 -6.42
C MET A 286 4.30 14.07 -6.11
N LEU A 287 3.50 15.14 -6.12
CA LEU A 287 2.05 15.07 -5.84
C LEU A 287 1.20 15.01 -7.12
N ASP A 288 1.79 15.34 -8.27
CA ASP A 288 1.10 15.41 -9.57
C ASP A 288 1.63 14.35 -10.52
N ALA A 289 0.71 13.56 -11.10
CA ALA A 289 1.05 12.45 -12.00
C ALA A 289 1.67 12.94 -13.33
N ASN A 290 1.17 14.06 -13.90
CA ASN A 290 1.69 14.57 -15.17
C ASN A 290 3.13 15.07 -15.03
N ALA A 291 3.43 15.76 -13.92
CA ALA A 291 4.80 16.17 -13.59
C ALA A 291 5.70 14.94 -13.38
N TRP A 292 5.20 13.90 -12.72
CA TRP A 292 5.95 12.66 -12.51
C TRP A 292 6.30 11.95 -13.84
N HIS A 293 5.37 11.90 -14.80
CA HIS A 293 5.66 11.31 -16.11
C HIS A 293 6.81 12.02 -16.87
N GLN A 294 7.01 13.31 -16.61
CA GLN A 294 8.07 14.12 -17.24
C GLN A 294 9.38 14.14 -16.43
N ALA A 295 9.35 13.67 -15.17
CA ALA A 295 10.42 13.87 -14.20
C ALA A 295 11.75 13.24 -14.63
N GLU A 296 11.77 12.00 -15.09
CA GLU A 296 12.98 11.29 -15.47
C GLU A 296 13.77 12.04 -16.55
N HIS A 297 13.08 12.45 -17.62
CA HIS A 297 13.71 13.18 -18.71
C HIS A 297 14.34 14.49 -18.24
N LEU A 298 13.60 15.25 -17.44
CA LEU A 298 14.07 16.52 -16.90
C LEU A 298 15.26 16.34 -15.95
N VAL A 299 15.20 15.36 -15.05
CA VAL A 299 16.27 15.05 -14.09
C VAL A 299 17.56 14.70 -14.82
N ARG A 300 17.50 13.78 -15.80
CA ARG A 300 18.67 13.39 -16.60
C ARG A 300 19.31 14.57 -17.32
N GLY A 301 18.51 15.45 -17.92
CA GLY A 301 18.99 16.65 -18.59
C GLY A 301 19.68 17.62 -17.63
N LEU A 302 19.06 17.91 -16.48
CA LEU A 302 19.63 18.79 -15.47
C LEU A 302 20.93 18.24 -14.86
N ILE A 303 21.01 16.93 -14.60
CA ILE A 303 22.26 16.31 -14.12
C ILE A 303 23.38 16.54 -15.13
N SER A 304 23.14 16.24 -16.42
CA SER A 304 24.11 16.46 -17.48
C SER A 304 24.60 17.93 -17.55
N ASP A 305 23.68 18.88 -17.45
CA ASP A 305 24.02 20.30 -17.49
C ASP A 305 24.83 20.76 -16.26
N ILE A 306 24.48 20.26 -15.07
CA ILE A 306 25.15 20.64 -13.82
C ILE A 306 26.59 20.12 -13.76
N VAL A 307 26.85 18.90 -14.23
CA VAL A 307 28.20 18.30 -14.14
C VAL A 307 29.13 18.71 -15.27
N LYS A 308 28.59 19.20 -16.39
CA LYS A 308 29.33 19.56 -17.59
C LYS A 308 30.52 20.51 -17.34
N PRO A 309 30.41 21.58 -16.53
CA PRO A 309 31.54 22.47 -16.26
C PRO A 309 32.73 21.82 -15.55
N TYR A 310 32.50 20.68 -14.86
CA TYR A 310 33.52 19.98 -14.07
C TYR A 310 34.24 18.88 -14.85
N GLY A 311 33.77 18.55 -16.05
CA GLY A 311 34.34 17.51 -16.92
C GLY A 311 34.14 16.08 -16.44
N VAL A 312 33.43 15.85 -15.33
CA VAL A 312 33.13 14.50 -14.79
C VAL A 312 32.06 13.81 -15.64
N SER A 313 32.15 12.49 -15.70
CA SER A 313 31.09 11.65 -16.27
C SER A 313 30.06 11.32 -15.20
N ALA A 314 28.78 11.34 -15.56
CA ALA A 314 27.68 10.95 -14.70
C ALA A 314 26.91 9.76 -15.32
N ASP A 315 26.87 8.63 -14.62
CA ASP A 315 25.98 7.53 -14.92
C ASP A 315 24.77 7.63 -14.01
N VAL A 316 23.58 7.81 -14.62
CA VAL A 316 22.33 8.06 -13.90
C VAL A 316 21.46 6.83 -13.93
N HIS A 317 21.33 6.19 -12.79
CA HIS A 317 20.39 5.10 -12.58
C HIS A 317 19.10 5.66 -11.97
N TYR A 318 18.09 5.82 -12.83
CA TYR A 318 16.76 6.30 -12.43
C TYR A 318 15.83 5.10 -12.34
N THR A 319 15.41 4.76 -11.11
CA THR A 319 14.43 3.70 -10.87
C THR A 319 13.07 4.34 -10.69
N ARG A 320 12.22 4.17 -11.69
CA ARG A 320 10.81 4.55 -11.55
C ARG A 320 10.16 3.67 -10.49
N GLY A 321 9.52 4.33 -9.53
CA GLY A 321 8.73 3.67 -8.50
C GLY A 321 7.26 3.66 -8.88
N VAL A 322 6.43 4.32 -8.07
CA VAL A 322 4.97 4.35 -8.24
C VAL A 322 4.47 5.77 -8.55
N PRO A 323 3.42 5.94 -9.37
CA PRO A 323 2.72 7.22 -9.53
C PRO A 323 1.95 7.59 -8.26
N PRO A 324 1.36 8.80 -8.16
CA PRO A 324 0.38 9.09 -7.13
C PRO A 324 -0.88 8.24 -7.31
N VAL A 325 -1.49 7.76 -6.24
CA VAL A 325 -2.86 7.24 -6.31
C VAL A 325 -3.80 8.41 -6.56
N VAL A 326 -4.48 8.39 -7.71
CA VAL A 326 -5.45 9.43 -8.09
C VAL A 326 -6.85 8.83 -8.03
N ASN A 327 -7.57 9.09 -6.96
CA ASN A 327 -8.94 8.62 -6.79
C ASN A 327 -9.87 9.24 -7.84
N ASP A 328 -10.57 8.38 -8.58
CA ASP A 328 -11.61 8.77 -9.51
C ASP A 328 -12.80 9.41 -8.77
N PHE A 329 -13.37 10.47 -9.35
CA PHE A 329 -14.49 11.18 -8.74
C PHE A 329 -15.69 10.26 -8.48
N GLY A 330 -16.15 9.52 -9.51
CA GLY A 330 -17.30 8.62 -9.40
C GLY A 330 -17.07 7.52 -8.37
N SER A 331 -15.89 6.89 -8.40
CA SER A 331 -15.50 5.86 -7.44
C SER A 331 -15.40 6.41 -6.01
N THR A 332 -14.91 7.64 -5.84
CA THR A 332 -14.86 8.29 -4.52
C THR A 332 -16.25 8.57 -3.96
N GLN A 333 -17.21 8.97 -4.80
CA GLN A 333 -18.60 9.16 -4.35
C GLN A 333 -19.27 7.85 -3.94
N LEU A 334 -19.02 6.76 -4.68
CA LEU A 334 -19.52 5.43 -4.32
C LEU A 334 -18.90 4.93 -3.01
N LEU A 335 -17.60 5.12 -2.81
CA LEU A 335 -16.94 4.77 -1.55
C LEU A 335 -17.47 5.63 -0.39
N ARG A 336 -17.77 6.92 -0.62
CA ARG A 336 -18.42 7.80 0.35
C ARG A 336 -19.81 7.29 0.75
N GLN A 337 -20.60 6.86 -0.23
CA GLN A 337 -21.90 6.28 0.04
C GLN A 337 -21.76 4.95 0.82
N ALA A 338 -20.81 4.11 0.44
CA ALA A 338 -20.53 2.86 1.15
C ALA A 338 -20.15 3.08 2.62
N VAL A 339 -19.34 4.11 2.92
CA VAL A 339 -19.01 4.49 4.30
C VAL A 339 -20.27 4.95 5.04
N ALA A 340 -21.11 5.75 4.40
CA ALA A 340 -22.35 6.22 5.01
C ALA A 340 -23.35 5.09 5.28
N ASP A 341 -23.46 4.13 4.35
CA ASP A 341 -24.33 2.95 4.49
C ASP A 341 -23.82 1.99 5.58
N ALA A 342 -22.49 1.81 5.66
CA ALA A 342 -21.88 0.91 6.62
C ALA A 342 -21.83 1.48 8.05
N LEU A 343 -21.59 2.78 8.22
CA LEU A 343 -21.21 3.38 9.51
C LEU A 343 -22.03 4.61 9.86
N GLY A 344 -22.85 5.10 8.95
CA GLY A 344 -23.55 6.39 9.05
C GLY A 344 -22.72 7.55 8.47
N PRO A 345 -23.38 8.64 8.06
CA PRO A 345 -22.73 9.76 7.34
C PRO A 345 -21.67 10.50 8.17
N ALA A 346 -21.75 10.47 9.50
CA ALA A 346 -20.76 11.08 10.39
C ALA A 346 -19.39 10.37 10.37
N ALA A 347 -19.31 9.14 9.86
CA ALA A 347 -18.08 8.39 9.73
C ALA A 347 -17.20 8.86 8.57
N VAL A 348 -17.77 9.56 7.59
CA VAL A 348 -17.03 10.12 6.46
C VAL A 348 -16.17 11.30 6.95
N ALA A 349 -14.88 11.18 6.76
CA ALA A 349 -13.90 12.23 7.06
C ALA A 349 -13.19 12.69 5.76
N THR A 350 -12.59 13.87 5.80
CA THR A 350 -11.63 14.30 4.78
C THR A 350 -10.25 13.89 5.20
N THR A 351 -9.38 13.56 4.23
CA THR A 351 -7.96 13.29 4.50
C THR A 351 -7.06 14.16 3.62
N MET A 352 -5.85 14.39 4.11
CA MET A 352 -4.81 15.10 3.34
C MET A 352 -4.12 14.13 2.39
N GLN A 353 -3.55 14.65 1.30
CA GLN A 353 -2.65 13.89 0.44
C GLN A 353 -1.37 13.56 1.22
N SER A 354 -0.98 12.28 1.26
CA SER A 354 0.30 11.86 1.84
C SER A 354 1.43 11.96 0.81
N LEU A 355 2.68 11.99 1.29
CA LEU A 355 3.86 11.89 0.43
C LEU A 355 4.36 10.44 0.30
N GLY A 356 3.71 9.47 0.94
CA GLY A 356 3.99 8.04 0.79
C GLY A 356 3.70 7.57 -0.64
N GLY A 357 4.48 6.61 -1.15
CA GLY A 357 4.15 5.86 -2.35
C GLY A 357 3.15 4.75 -2.02
N GLU A 358 2.41 4.28 -3.01
CA GLU A 358 1.44 3.18 -2.89
C GLU A 358 1.20 2.60 -4.29
N ASP A 359 1.43 1.30 -4.45
CA ASP A 359 1.38 0.64 -5.77
C ASP A 359 -0.04 0.39 -6.28
N PHE A 360 -1.08 0.57 -5.45
CA PHE A 360 -2.48 0.68 -5.88
C PHE A 360 -2.66 1.72 -6.99
N ALA A 361 -1.75 2.67 -7.08
CA ALA A 361 -1.70 3.68 -8.12
C ALA A 361 -1.70 3.08 -9.53
N TRP A 362 -1.02 1.95 -9.74
CA TRP A 362 -0.98 1.28 -11.05
C TRP A 362 -2.36 0.78 -11.49
N TYR A 363 -3.19 0.35 -10.53
CA TYR A 363 -4.56 -0.07 -10.85
C TYR A 363 -5.41 1.12 -11.28
N VAL A 364 -5.36 2.23 -10.53
CA VAL A 364 -6.20 3.41 -10.83
C VAL A 364 -5.72 4.23 -12.01
N GLU A 365 -4.49 4.01 -12.50
CA GLU A 365 -4.08 4.48 -13.84
C GLU A 365 -4.77 3.71 -14.96
N SER A 366 -5.24 2.50 -14.72
CA SER A 366 -5.79 1.60 -15.74
C SER A 366 -7.31 1.53 -15.71
N ILE A 367 -7.92 1.61 -14.53
CA ILE A 367 -9.37 1.50 -14.32
C ILE A 367 -9.82 2.52 -13.25
N PRO A 368 -11.08 2.99 -13.30
CA PRO A 368 -11.62 3.83 -12.24
C PRO A 368 -11.51 3.16 -10.87
N GLY A 369 -11.10 3.89 -9.85
CA GLY A 369 -11.00 3.35 -8.50
C GLY A 369 -10.81 4.41 -7.44
N ALA A 370 -10.92 4.00 -6.19
CA ALA A 370 -10.67 4.87 -5.05
C ALA A 370 -10.08 4.10 -3.87
N MET A 371 -9.15 4.74 -3.19
CA MET A 371 -8.62 4.29 -1.91
C MET A 371 -9.09 5.23 -0.80
N GLY A 372 -9.55 4.65 0.33
CA GLY A 372 -9.89 5.38 1.54
C GLY A 372 -8.87 5.17 2.65
N ARG A 373 -8.76 6.12 3.57
CA ARG A 373 -7.94 6.02 4.79
C ARG A 373 -8.80 5.48 5.92
N LEU A 374 -8.55 4.26 6.34
CA LEU A 374 -9.25 3.58 7.44
C LEU A 374 -8.67 4.05 8.78
N GLY A 375 -9.48 4.70 9.60
CA GLY A 375 -9.08 5.11 10.94
C GLY A 375 -8.75 3.90 11.82
N THR A 376 -7.57 3.94 12.44
CA THR A 376 -7.06 2.85 13.29
C THR A 376 -6.62 3.33 14.67
N ARG A 377 -6.76 4.62 14.98
CA ARG A 377 -6.46 5.14 16.32
C ARG A 377 -7.60 4.84 17.28
N THR A 378 -7.29 4.34 18.47
CA THR A 378 -8.25 4.31 19.56
C THR A 378 -8.61 5.75 19.95
N PRO A 379 -9.91 6.11 20.07
CA PRO A 379 -10.32 7.45 20.47
C PRO A 379 -9.64 7.87 21.78
N ASP A 380 -9.16 9.12 21.81
CA ASP A 380 -8.38 9.68 22.92
C ASP A 380 -7.07 8.94 23.26
N GLY A 381 -6.70 7.94 22.45
CA GLY A 381 -5.45 7.18 22.60
C GLY A 381 -4.25 7.88 21.93
N PRO A 382 -3.04 7.30 22.13
CA PRO A 382 -1.84 7.81 21.47
C PRO A 382 -1.94 7.68 19.95
N THR A 383 -1.34 8.64 19.24
CA THR A 383 -1.16 8.54 17.80
C THR A 383 0.16 7.83 17.52
N TYR A 384 0.09 6.74 16.77
CA TYR A 384 1.26 6.03 16.24
C TYR A 384 1.55 6.50 14.82
N ASP A 385 2.66 6.06 14.26
CA ASP A 385 3.00 6.32 12.87
C ASP A 385 3.26 5.00 12.13
N LEU A 386 3.00 4.99 10.83
CA LEU A 386 3.31 3.85 9.96
C LEU A 386 4.82 3.66 9.86
N HIS A 387 5.27 2.45 9.54
CA HIS A 387 6.69 2.08 9.41
C HIS A 387 7.49 2.25 10.71
N GLN A 388 6.82 2.18 11.85
CA GLN A 388 7.43 2.16 13.17
C GLN A 388 7.10 0.87 13.91
N GLY A 389 8.11 0.23 14.52
CA GLY A 389 7.95 -1.06 15.19
C GLY A 389 7.06 -1.04 16.44
N ASN A 390 6.63 0.14 16.88
CA ASN A 390 5.67 0.32 17.98
C ASN A 390 4.24 0.60 17.49
N LEU A 391 3.96 0.48 16.20
CA LEU A 391 2.63 0.70 15.66
C LEU A 391 1.59 -0.17 16.39
N ARG A 392 0.51 0.46 16.83
CA ARG A 392 -0.68 -0.22 17.34
C ARG A 392 -1.92 0.30 16.63
N VAL A 393 -2.80 -0.62 16.34
CA VAL A 393 -4.09 -0.34 15.71
C VAL A 393 -5.21 -0.78 16.64
N ASP A 394 -6.31 -0.04 16.64
CA ASP A 394 -7.54 -0.48 17.27
C ASP A 394 -8.15 -1.60 16.43
N GLU A 395 -8.29 -2.80 17.00
CA GLU A 395 -8.76 -3.99 16.27
C GLU A 395 -10.22 -3.88 15.80
N ALA A 396 -11.00 -2.93 16.33
CA ALA A 396 -12.33 -2.64 15.80
C ALA A 396 -12.28 -2.12 14.35
N ALA A 397 -11.13 -1.61 13.89
CA ALA A 397 -10.89 -1.22 12.51
C ALA A 397 -11.09 -2.37 11.51
N ILE A 398 -10.88 -3.62 11.93
CA ILE A 398 -11.09 -4.81 11.08
C ILE A 398 -12.57 -4.92 10.68
N GLY A 399 -13.47 -4.90 11.64
CA GLY A 399 -14.90 -4.95 11.38
C GLY A 399 -15.42 -3.72 10.62
N VAL A 400 -14.88 -2.54 10.92
CA VAL A 400 -15.16 -1.29 10.19
C VAL A 400 -14.75 -1.42 8.73
N GLY A 401 -13.50 -1.84 8.47
CA GLY A 401 -12.98 -2.05 7.12
C GLY A 401 -13.77 -3.08 6.33
N ALA A 402 -14.09 -4.23 6.95
CA ALA A 402 -14.88 -5.30 6.31
C ALA A 402 -16.26 -4.80 5.87
N ARG A 403 -16.98 -4.06 6.74
CA ARG A 403 -18.29 -3.48 6.41
C ARG A 403 -18.20 -2.48 5.26
N VAL A 404 -17.23 -1.57 5.30
CA VAL A 404 -17.06 -0.54 4.26
C VAL A 404 -16.69 -1.18 2.92
N MET A 405 -15.76 -2.14 2.90
CA MET A 405 -15.38 -2.86 1.68
C MET A 405 -16.57 -3.62 1.09
N ALA A 406 -17.31 -4.37 1.90
CA ALA A 406 -18.49 -5.10 1.44
C ALA A 406 -19.59 -4.15 0.93
N CYS A 407 -19.84 -3.03 1.60
CA CYS A 407 -20.77 -2.02 1.12
C CYS A 407 -20.29 -1.33 -0.16
N ALA A 408 -18.97 -1.11 -0.35
CA ALA A 408 -18.43 -0.55 -1.59
C ALA A 408 -18.64 -1.49 -2.78
N ALA A 409 -18.54 -2.80 -2.56
CA ALA A 409 -18.73 -3.81 -3.59
C ALA A 409 -20.17 -3.90 -4.12
N ILE A 410 -21.16 -3.51 -3.34
CA ILE A 410 -22.58 -3.58 -3.71
C ILE A 410 -23.15 -2.25 -4.22
N GLN A 411 -22.32 -1.19 -4.29
CA GLN A 411 -22.75 0.07 -4.92
C GLN A 411 -23.00 -0.12 -6.42
N PRO A 412 -23.95 0.62 -7.02
CA PRO A 412 -24.32 0.46 -8.42
C PRO A 412 -23.22 0.83 -9.42
#